data_f205327116330e14b173b4ab05a0c4e2
#
_entry.id   f205327116330e14b173b4ab05a0c4e2
#
_cell.length_a   1.000
_cell.length_b   1.000
_cell.length_c   1.000
_cell.angle_alpha   90.00
_cell.angle_beta   90.00
_cell.angle_gamma   90.00
#
_symmetry.space_group_name_H-M   'P 1'
#
loop_
_entity.id
_entity.type
_entity.pdbx_description
1 polymer ?
#
loop_
_entity_poly.entity_id
_entity_poly.type
_entity_poly.pdbx_seq_one_letter_code
_entity_poly.pdbx_strand_id
1 'polypeptide(L)'
;MPHSTLIIGHRGASREAPENTLASFRLAFEQGADGIEADFRLTLDGEIVCLHDDQTARTAGGELRVEQATLTRLRRLDAGLWRGVQWAGERIPTLKEVLCALPAGKMLFIELKSGPEIVAPLVSVLAYSGVPAEQIRFLSFSAELILLLKERLPQYRACWLCDHRFRGVWRPSRAEVLATLQKSRADGLASRQSAILDEQFVTRLRENNLEIHVWTVDAAAVARRLCALGVDSVMTNRPGWLRRALAEPVRTGAAVYDRAAGVEERVR
;
A
#
# COMPACT_ATOMS: atom_id res chain seq x y z
N MET A 1 15.41 -21.34 -1.55
CA MET A 1 14.21 -21.34 -2.42
C MET A 1 14.01 -19.93 -2.90
N PRO A 2 13.75 -19.67 -4.20
CA PRO A 2 13.42 -18.32 -4.62
C PRO A 2 12.18 -17.85 -3.85
N HIS A 3 12.27 -16.71 -3.19
CA HIS A 3 11.13 -16.10 -2.50
C HIS A 3 10.03 -15.83 -3.51
N SER A 4 8.84 -16.38 -3.28
CA SER A 4 7.66 -16.07 -4.09
C SER A 4 7.27 -14.62 -3.82
N THR A 5 7.21 -13.78 -4.85
CA THR A 5 6.73 -12.39 -4.74
C THR A 5 5.29 -12.37 -4.24
N LEU A 6 5.02 -11.66 -3.15
CA LEU A 6 3.67 -11.53 -2.59
C LEU A 6 2.79 -10.60 -3.45
N ILE A 7 1.51 -10.93 -3.56
CA ILE A 7 0.50 -10.09 -4.21
C ILE A 7 -0.34 -9.42 -3.12
N ILE A 8 -0.23 -8.10 -3.03
CA ILE A 8 -0.88 -7.27 -2.01
C ILE A 8 -2.01 -6.46 -2.66
N GLY A 9 -3.22 -6.52 -2.08
CA GLY A 9 -4.34 -5.69 -2.50
C GLY A 9 -4.13 -4.24 -2.08
N HIS A 10 -3.86 -3.33 -3.03
CA HIS A 10 -3.67 -1.90 -2.81
C HIS A 10 -5.00 -1.25 -2.44
N ARG A 11 -5.14 -0.82 -1.19
CA ARG A 11 -6.41 -0.42 -0.55
C ARG A 11 -7.48 -1.52 -0.63
N GLY A 12 -7.04 -2.80 -0.58
CA GLY A 12 -7.86 -3.98 -0.84
C GLY A 12 -8.02 -4.32 -2.32
N ALA A 13 -9.13 -4.95 -2.70
CA ALA A 13 -9.50 -5.17 -4.11
C ALA A 13 -10.18 -3.92 -4.70
N SER A 14 -9.47 -2.78 -4.67
CA SER A 14 -10.02 -1.44 -4.90
C SER A 14 -10.54 -1.19 -6.32
N ARG A 15 -10.18 -2.04 -7.28
CA ARG A 15 -10.79 -2.00 -8.63
C ARG A 15 -12.24 -2.48 -8.63
N GLU A 16 -12.61 -3.38 -7.73
CA GLU A 16 -13.90 -4.07 -7.71
C GLU A 16 -14.79 -3.64 -6.53
N ALA A 17 -14.18 -3.27 -5.39
CA ALA A 17 -14.85 -2.82 -4.16
C ALA A 17 -14.39 -1.41 -3.76
N PRO A 18 -15.11 -0.71 -2.86
CA PRO A 18 -14.70 0.62 -2.41
C PRO A 18 -13.36 0.57 -1.65
N GLU A 19 -12.37 1.35 -2.10
CA GLU A 19 -11.03 1.38 -1.51
C GLU A 19 -11.08 1.66 -0.01
N ASN A 20 -10.12 1.10 0.74
CA ASN A 20 -9.94 1.36 2.17
C ASN A 20 -11.17 1.01 3.04
N THR A 21 -11.97 0.01 2.63
CA THR A 21 -13.09 -0.53 3.41
C THR A 21 -12.88 -1.99 3.79
N LEU A 22 -13.58 -2.45 4.83
CA LEU A 22 -13.55 -3.87 5.20
C LEU A 22 -14.05 -4.77 4.07
N ALA A 23 -15.00 -4.30 3.25
CA ALA A 23 -15.49 -5.04 2.09
C ALA A 23 -14.37 -5.26 1.06
N SER A 24 -13.56 -4.23 0.73
CA SER A 24 -12.45 -4.37 -0.22
C SER A 24 -11.35 -5.29 0.30
N PHE A 25 -11.11 -5.27 1.60
CA PHE A 25 -10.11 -6.13 2.24
C PHE A 25 -10.53 -7.60 2.23
N ARG A 26 -11.77 -7.90 2.62
CA ARG A 26 -12.33 -9.26 2.54
C ARG A 26 -12.29 -9.79 1.10
N LEU A 27 -12.75 -8.99 0.14
CA LEU A 27 -12.71 -9.37 -1.26
C LEU A 27 -11.29 -9.66 -1.76
N ALA A 28 -10.29 -8.87 -1.34
CA ALA A 28 -8.90 -9.12 -1.69
C ALA A 28 -8.42 -10.48 -1.18
N PHE A 29 -8.76 -10.85 0.07
CA PHE A 29 -8.41 -12.16 0.63
C PHE A 29 -9.17 -13.30 -0.05
N GLU A 30 -10.47 -13.14 -0.34
CA GLU A 30 -11.26 -14.10 -1.11
C GLU A 30 -10.69 -14.35 -2.51
N GLN A 31 -10.13 -13.31 -3.12
CA GLN A 31 -9.43 -13.37 -4.40
C GLN A 31 -8.00 -13.93 -4.28
N GLY A 32 -7.58 -14.33 -3.10
CA GLY A 32 -6.30 -14.98 -2.85
C GLY A 32 -5.13 -14.02 -2.67
N ALA A 33 -5.33 -12.75 -2.32
CA ALA A 33 -4.24 -11.85 -1.96
C ALA A 33 -3.43 -12.41 -0.77
N ASP A 34 -2.11 -12.19 -0.79
CA ASP A 34 -1.22 -12.59 0.31
C ASP A 34 -1.26 -11.57 1.45
N GLY A 35 -1.78 -10.39 1.16
CA GLY A 35 -1.97 -9.30 2.12
C GLY A 35 -2.77 -8.17 1.50
N ILE A 36 -2.96 -7.14 2.29
CA ILE A 36 -3.56 -5.87 1.88
C ILE A 36 -2.63 -4.72 2.26
N GLU A 37 -2.74 -3.65 1.52
CA GLU A 37 -2.22 -2.35 1.89
C GLU A 37 -3.41 -1.42 2.17
N ALA A 38 -3.26 -0.52 3.13
CA ALA A 38 -4.30 0.43 3.52
C ALA A 38 -3.69 1.74 4.06
N ASP A 39 -4.37 2.85 3.77
CA ASP A 39 -3.97 4.21 4.15
C ASP A 39 -4.58 4.62 5.49
N PHE A 40 -3.79 5.13 6.42
CA PHE A 40 -4.26 5.49 7.76
C PHE A 40 -3.99 6.94 8.14
N ARG A 41 -5.00 7.56 8.76
CA ARG A 41 -4.97 8.93 9.26
C ARG A 41 -5.45 9.01 10.69
N LEU A 42 -4.95 10.02 11.40
CA LEU A 42 -5.36 10.34 12.76
C LEU A 42 -6.55 11.31 12.75
N THR A 43 -7.58 11.01 13.53
CA THR A 43 -8.74 11.88 13.76
C THR A 43 -8.47 12.90 14.85
N LEU A 44 -9.38 13.90 14.99
CA LEU A 44 -9.33 14.91 16.05
C LEU A 44 -9.32 14.29 17.47
N ASP A 45 -10.04 13.21 17.66
CA ASP A 45 -10.18 12.50 18.94
C ASP A 45 -9.18 11.34 19.14
N GLY A 46 -8.12 11.28 18.28
CA GLY A 46 -7.00 10.36 18.44
C GLY A 46 -7.25 8.94 17.92
N GLU A 47 -8.31 8.69 17.20
CA GLU A 47 -8.57 7.41 16.55
C GLU A 47 -7.83 7.31 15.21
N ILE A 48 -7.35 6.12 14.87
CA ILE A 48 -6.68 5.85 13.59
C ILE A 48 -7.70 5.24 12.63
N VAL A 49 -8.00 5.96 11.54
CA VAL A 49 -9.01 5.59 10.54
C VAL A 49 -8.42 5.35 9.16
N CYS A 50 -9.06 4.49 8.38
CA CYS A 50 -8.60 4.11 7.06
C CYS A 50 -9.19 5.03 5.98
N LEU A 51 -8.38 5.96 5.47
CA LEU A 51 -8.73 6.88 4.38
C LEU A 51 -7.47 7.42 3.69
N HIS A 52 -7.47 7.43 2.35
CA HIS A 52 -6.32 7.94 1.58
C HIS A 52 -6.20 9.46 1.65
N ASP A 53 -7.29 10.17 1.29
CA ASP A 53 -7.30 11.62 1.20
C ASP A 53 -7.38 12.26 2.60
N ASP A 54 -6.99 13.50 2.75
CA ASP A 54 -7.16 14.27 3.99
C ASP A 54 -8.61 14.69 4.22
N GLN A 55 -9.47 14.52 3.19
CA GLN A 55 -10.88 14.84 3.19
C GLN A 55 -11.74 13.66 2.73
N THR A 56 -12.98 13.62 3.18
CA THR A 56 -13.91 12.52 2.92
C THR A 56 -14.63 12.61 1.57
N ALA A 57 -14.57 13.75 0.87
CA ALA A 57 -15.41 14.08 -0.27
C ALA A 57 -15.41 13.02 -1.39
N ARG A 58 -14.25 12.47 -1.74
CA ARG A 58 -14.10 11.55 -2.87
C ARG A 58 -14.70 10.17 -2.62
N THR A 59 -14.54 9.63 -1.43
CA THR A 59 -14.83 8.21 -1.15
C THR A 59 -15.84 7.96 -0.04
N ALA A 60 -16.26 9.00 0.69
CA ALA A 60 -17.25 8.82 1.77
C ALA A 60 -18.33 9.90 1.79
N GLY A 61 -18.28 10.83 0.83
CA GLY A 61 -19.19 11.98 0.81
C GLY A 61 -18.90 12.98 1.92
N GLY A 62 -19.58 14.14 1.86
CA GLY A 62 -19.32 15.25 2.77
C GLY A 62 -17.92 15.86 2.57
N GLU A 63 -17.66 16.97 3.25
CA GLU A 63 -16.38 17.71 3.14
C GLU A 63 -15.71 17.81 4.52
N LEU A 64 -15.53 16.66 5.19
CA LEU A 64 -14.87 16.61 6.48
C LEU A 64 -13.36 16.41 6.29
N ARG A 65 -12.56 17.27 6.95
CA ARG A 65 -11.13 16.98 7.15
C ARG A 65 -10.99 15.97 8.28
N VAL A 66 -10.25 14.88 8.02
CA VAL A 66 -10.09 13.79 8.98
C VAL A 66 -9.51 14.28 10.30
N GLU A 67 -8.44 15.09 10.24
CA GLU A 67 -7.76 15.67 11.41
C GLU A 67 -8.64 16.64 12.25
N GLN A 68 -9.75 17.12 11.68
CA GLN A 68 -10.68 18.06 12.32
C GLN A 68 -12.03 17.40 12.64
N ALA A 69 -12.16 16.11 12.40
CA ALA A 69 -13.37 15.34 12.64
C ALA A 69 -13.14 14.25 13.67
N THR A 70 -14.12 14.03 14.54
CA THR A 70 -14.12 12.88 15.45
C THR A 70 -14.54 11.62 14.70
N LEU A 71 -14.14 10.44 15.22
CA LEU A 71 -14.59 9.15 14.69
C LEU A 71 -16.13 9.08 14.58
N THR A 72 -16.85 9.58 15.59
CA THR A 72 -18.32 9.59 15.58
C THR A 72 -18.89 10.36 14.38
N ARG A 73 -18.28 11.45 13.96
CA ARG A 73 -18.71 12.21 12.77
C ARG A 73 -18.39 11.45 11.48
N LEU A 74 -17.18 10.89 11.37
CA LEU A 74 -16.75 10.12 10.20
C LEU A 74 -17.61 8.87 9.99
N ARG A 75 -18.05 8.20 11.06
CA ARG A 75 -18.92 7.02 11.04
C ARG A 75 -20.34 7.27 10.52
N ARG A 76 -20.77 8.51 10.39
CA ARG A 76 -22.07 8.85 9.77
C ARG A 76 -22.01 8.86 8.25
N LEU A 77 -20.82 8.86 7.67
CA LEU A 77 -20.61 8.88 6.22
C LEU A 77 -20.69 7.46 5.66
N ASP A 78 -21.03 7.37 4.37
CA ASP A 78 -21.08 6.13 3.63
C ASP A 78 -19.83 6.01 2.73
N ALA A 79 -18.91 5.11 3.07
CA ALA A 79 -17.66 4.90 2.35
C ALA A 79 -17.80 3.93 1.16
N GLY A 80 -19.01 3.41 0.90
CA GLY A 80 -19.26 2.43 -0.15
C GLY A 80 -20.09 2.93 -1.32
N LEU A 81 -21.08 3.78 -1.05
CA LEU A 81 -22.11 4.19 -2.03
C LEU A 81 -21.51 4.80 -3.30
N TRP A 82 -20.41 5.55 -3.21
CA TRP A 82 -19.72 6.14 -4.37
C TRP A 82 -19.24 5.09 -5.38
N ARG A 83 -18.99 3.88 -4.91
CA ARG A 83 -18.53 2.76 -5.73
C ARG A 83 -19.69 1.98 -6.38
N GLY A 84 -20.88 2.05 -5.80
CA GLY A 84 -22.08 1.40 -6.27
C GLY A 84 -23.03 1.04 -5.13
N VAL A 85 -24.33 0.95 -5.45
CA VAL A 85 -25.39 0.71 -4.46
C VAL A 85 -25.22 -0.60 -3.67
N GLN A 86 -24.56 -1.61 -4.26
CA GLN A 86 -24.27 -2.88 -3.60
C GLN A 86 -23.29 -2.72 -2.41
N TRP A 87 -22.58 -1.62 -2.34
CA TRP A 87 -21.63 -1.29 -1.27
C TRP A 87 -22.17 -0.24 -0.29
N ALA A 88 -23.44 0.19 -0.47
CA ALA A 88 -24.04 1.17 0.41
C ALA A 88 -24.05 0.68 1.86
N GLY A 89 -23.73 1.58 2.79
CA GLY A 89 -23.63 1.26 4.22
C GLY A 89 -22.23 0.91 4.71
N GLU A 90 -21.22 0.74 3.83
CA GLU A 90 -19.84 0.61 4.27
C GLU A 90 -19.39 1.83 5.06
N ARG A 91 -18.60 1.60 6.11
CA ARG A 91 -18.10 2.66 6.99
C ARG A 91 -16.59 2.84 6.79
N ILE A 92 -16.08 4.02 7.11
CA ILE A 92 -14.65 4.26 7.24
C ILE A 92 -14.15 3.39 8.41
N PRO A 93 -13.31 2.36 8.19
CA PRO A 93 -12.87 1.49 9.28
C PRO A 93 -11.77 2.15 10.11
N THR A 94 -11.69 1.76 11.38
CA THR A 94 -10.54 2.05 12.24
C THR A 94 -9.42 1.01 11.99
N LEU A 95 -8.17 1.38 12.34
CA LEU A 95 -7.06 0.43 12.33
C LEU A 95 -7.37 -0.82 13.18
N LYS A 96 -8.01 -0.63 14.34
CA LYS A 96 -8.41 -1.74 15.20
C LYS A 96 -9.34 -2.73 14.50
N GLU A 97 -10.32 -2.23 13.72
CA GLU A 97 -11.22 -3.09 12.95
C GLU A 97 -10.50 -3.81 11.80
N VAL A 98 -9.56 -3.13 11.15
CA VAL A 98 -8.74 -3.75 10.09
C VAL A 98 -7.86 -4.86 10.66
N LEU A 99 -7.21 -4.64 11.81
CA LEU A 99 -6.40 -5.65 12.50
C LEU A 99 -7.26 -6.86 12.95
N CYS A 100 -8.47 -6.62 13.47
CA CYS A 100 -9.41 -7.69 13.82
C CYS A 100 -9.89 -8.50 12.60
N ALA A 101 -9.96 -7.88 11.43
CA ALA A 101 -10.40 -8.54 10.20
C ALA A 101 -9.25 -9.22 9.43
N LEU A 102 -7.99 -9.04 9.86
CA LEU A 102 -6.82 -9.61 9.21
C LEU A 102 -6.74 -11.12 9.46
N PRO A 103 -6.77 -11.99 8.43
CA PRO A 103 -6.63 -13.41 8.63
C PRO A 103 -5.22 -13.80 9.09
N ALA A 104 -5.11 -14.87 9.86
CA ALA A 104 -3.83 -15.41 10.28
C ALA A 104 -2.92 -15.71 9.07
N GLY A 105 -1.65 -15.31 9.17
CA GLY A 105 -0.64 -15.49 8.11
C GLY A 105 -0.76 -14.53 6.92
N LYS A 106 -1.74 -13.61 6.91
CA LYS A 106 -1.87 -12.57 5.87
C LYS A 106 -1.14 -11.30 6.29
N MET A 107 -0.59 -10.58 5.30
CA MET A 107 0.16 -9.34 5.54
C MET A 107 -0.76 -8.13 5.58
N LEU A 108 -0.44 -7.16 6.44
CA LEU A 108 -1.00 -5.81 6.45
C LEU A 108 0.12 -4.78 6.25
N PHE A 109 0.02 -4.03 5.18
CA PHE A 109 0.86 -2.86 4.93
C PHE A 109 0.09 -1.62 5.37
N ILE A 110 0.62 -0.90 6.37
CA ILE A 110 0.00 0.27 7.00
C ILE A 110 0.70 1.51 6.47
N GLU A 111 0.09 2.21 5.49
CA GLU A 111 0.62 3.50 5.05
C GLU A 111 0.15 4.61 6.00
N LEU A 112 1.08 5.31 6.63
CA LEU A 112 0.79 6.42 7.53
C LEU A 112 0.77 7.75 6.76
N LYS A 113 -0.41 8.38 6.71
CA LYS A 113 -0.67 9.65 6.03
C LYS A 113 -0.62 10.87 6.97
N SER A 114 -0.70 10.66 8.27
CA SER A 114 -0.54 11.70 9.30
C SER A 114 0.93 11.83 9.73
N GLY A 115 1.24 12.89 10.45
CA GLY A 115 2.58 13.15 10.98
C GLY A 115 2.95 12.29 12.19
N PRO A 116 4.01 12.69 12.94
CA PRO A 116 4.53 11.92 14.08
C PRO A 116 3.51 11.71 15.21
N GLU A 117 2.48 12.53 15.29
CA GLU A 117 1.41 12.44 16.29
C GLU A 117 0.62 11.13 16.24
N ILE A 118 0.61 10.44 15.08
CA ILE A 118 -0.06 9.14 14.93
C ILE A 118 0.67 8.01 15.68
N VAL A 119 1.95 8.17 16.01
CA VAL A 119 2.77 7.08 16.53
C VAL A 119 2.33 6.63 17.92
N ALA A 120 1.97 7.55 18.81
CA ALA A 120 1.54 7.20 20.17
C ALA A 120 0.21 6.38 20.17
N PRO A 121 -0.86 6.81 19.45
CA PRO A 121 -2.05 5.98 19.26
C PRO A 121 -1.74 4.64 18.58
N LEU A 122 -0.86 4.61 17.59
CA LEU A 122 -0.46 3.39 16.88
C LEU A 122 0.17 2.36 17.82
N VAL A 123 1.11 2.79 18.69
CA VAL A 123 1.71 1.93 19.73
C VAL A 123 0.62 1.31 20.60
N SER A 124 -0.35 2.12 21.04
CA SER A 124 -1.45 1.66 21.89
C SER A 124 -2.32 0.62 21.18
N VAL A 125 -2.71 0.86 19.92
CA VAL A 125 -3.54 -0.07 19.16
C VAL A 125 -2.83 -1.39 18.93
N LEU A 126 -1.55 -1.36 18.55
CA LEU A 126 -0.77 -2.56 18.24
C LEU A 126 -0.49 -3.41 19.47
N ALA A 127 -0.26 -2.80 20.63
CA ALA A 127 -0.01 -3.52 21.88
C ALA A 127 -1.16 -4.51 22.26
N TYR A 128 -2.37 -4.22 21.82
CA TYR A 128 -3.57 -5.02 22.12
C TYR A 128 -4.14 -5.75 20.89
N SER A 129 -3.48 -5.69 19.73
CA SER A 129 -4.03 -6.28 18.50
C SER A 129 -3.97 -7.80 18.45
N GLY A 130 -3.00 -8.40 19.13
CA GLY A 130 -2.69 -9.83 19.01
C GLY A 130 -2.13 -10.25 17.63
N VAL A 131 -1.93 -9.34 16.71
CA VAL A 131 -1.38 -9.62 15.38
C VAL A 131 0.15 -9.70 15.47
N PRO A 132 0.78 -10.80 15.00
CA PRO A 132 2.23 -10.93 15.00
C PRO A 132 2.93 -9.81 14.20
N ALA A 133 4.05 -9.32 14.72
CA ALA A 133 4.78 -8.19 14.11
C ALA A 133 5.24 -8.48 12.67
N GLU A 134 5.55 -9.73 12.37
CA GLU A 134 5.97 -10.19 11.04
C GLU A 134 4.86 -10.08 9.98
N GLN A 135 3.59 -10.00 10.38
CA GLN A 135 2.45 -9.76 9.48
C GLN A 135 2.26 -8.28 9.14
N ILE A 136 2.96 -7.37 9.80
CA ILE A 136 2.78 -5.92 9.64
C ILE A 136 4.00 -5.29 8.99
N ARG A 137 3.75 -4.38 8.04
CA ARG A 137 4.75 -3.47 7.46
C ARG A 137 4.22 -2.05 7.54
N PHE A 138 5.03 -1.13 8.06
CA PHE A 138 4.72 0.30 7.98
C PHE A 138 5.26 0.88 6.69
N LEU A 139 4.50 1.81 6.13
CA LEU A 139 4.87 2.58 4.95
C LEU A 139 4.71 4.08 5.24
N SER A 140 5.66 4.90 4.81
CA SER A 140 5.51 6.36 4.81
C SER A 140 6.43 7.01 3.79
N PHE A 141 5.98 8.12 3.21
CA PHE A 141 6.83 9.03 2.42
C PHE A 141 7.78 9.86 3.28
N SER A 142 7.49 10.04 4.57
CA SER A 142 8.39 10.74 5.50
C SER A 142 9.46 9.79 6.03
N ALA A 143 10.71 10.06 5.65
CA ALA A 143 11.87 9.34 6.17
C ALA A 143 12.05 9.55 7.69
N GLU A 144 11.66 10.73 8.19
CA GLU A 144 11.68 11.07 9.62
C GLU A 144 10.65 10.23 10.39
N LEU A 145 9.46 10.02 9.82
CA LEU A 145 8.44 9.16 10.44
C LEU A 145 8.89 7.70 10.45
N ILE A 146 9.54 7.21 9.38
CA ILE A 146 10.14 5.88 9.36
C ILE A 146 11.19 5.74 10.48
N LEU A 147 12.08 6.71 10.64
CA LEU A 147 13.07 6.68 11.72
C LEU A 147 12.39 6.63 13.11
N LEU A 148 11.37 7.45 13.33
CA LEU A 148 10.62 7.46 14.59
C LEU A 148 9.93 6.11 14.86
N LEU A 149 9.36 5.48 13.82
CA LEU A 149 8.78 4.13 13.94
C LEU A 149 9.84 3.09 14.32
N LYS A 150 11.04 3.15 13.74
CA LYS A 150 12.14 2.24 14.07
C LYS A 150 12.65 2.44 15.52
N GLU A 151 12.50 3.62 16.08
CA GLU A 151 12.84 3.91 17.47
C GLU A 151 11.76 3.44 18.46
N ARG A 152 10.47 3.64 18.10
CA ARG A 152 9.35 3.38 18.99
C ARG A 152 8.79 1.97 18.89
N LEU A 153 8.92 1.34 17.72
CA LEU A 153 8.36 0.04 17.36
C LEU A 153 9.40 -0.83 16.62
N PRO A 154 10.61 -1.04 17.20
CA PRO A 154 11.73 -1.69 16.52
C PRO A 154 11.43 -3.14 16.07
N GLN A 155 10.44 -3.81 16.66
CA GLN A 155 10.01 -5.16 16.30
C GLN A 155 9.25 -5.22 14.97
N TYR A 156 8.73 -4.09 14.48
CA TYR A 156 8.04 -4.02 13.20
C TYR A 156 8.98 -3.53 12.10
N ARG A 157 8.78 -4.02 10.89
CA ARG A 157 9.47 -3.50 9.72
C ARG A 157 8.78 -2.25 9.20
N ALA A 158 9.59 -1.27 8.81
CA ALA A 158 9.13 0.01 8.27
C ALA A 158 9.88 0.31 6.97
N CYS A 159 9.14 0.55 5.88
CA CYS A 159 9.68 0.78 4.55
C CYS A 159 9.38 2.20 4.08
N TRP A 160 10.38 2.85 3.52
CA TRP A 160 10.22 4.19 2.98
C TRP A 160 9.54 4.16 1.61
N LEU A 161 8.46 4.94 1.46
CA LEU A 161 7.75 5.13 0.18
C LEU A 161 8.49 6.12 -0.71
N CYS A 162 8.68 5.76 -1.97
CA CYS A 162 9.37 6.60 -2.95
C CYS A 162 8.63 6.65 -4.30
N ASP A 163 8.32 7.87 -4.76
CA ASP A 163 7.80 8.15 -6.09
C ASP A 163 8.94 8.69 -6.97
N HIS A 164 9.50 7.83 -7.80
CA HIS A 164 10.56 8.21 -8.73
C HIS A 164 10.00 8.92 -9.95
N ARG A 165 10.56 10.06 -10.28
CA ARG A 165 10.23 10.85 -11.49
C ARG A 165 11.44 10.96 -12.40
N PHE A 166 11.24 10.74 -13.70
CA PHE A 166 12.25 10.94 -14.72
C PHE A 166 12.05 12.30 -15.41
N ARG A 167 13.07 13.17 -15.32
CA ARG A 167 13.13 14.45 -16.02
C ARG A 167 14.54 14.62 -16.61
N GLY A 168 14.87 13.72 -17.58
CA GLY A 168 16.25 13.60 -18.07
C GLY A 168 17.17 12.81 -17.13
N VAL A 169 16.95 12.94 -15.81
CA VAL A 169 17.56 12.13 -14.75
C VAL A 169 16.49 11.65 -13.77
N TRP A 170 16.74 10.53 -13.11
CA TRP A 170 15.85 10.05 -12.04
C TRP A 170 15.97 10.92 -10.77
N ARG A 171 14.83 11.27 -10.18
CA ARG A 171 14.73 11.95 -8.88
C ARG A 171 13.71 11.22 -7.99
N PRO A 172 14.10 10.82 -6.77
CA PRO A 172 15.49 10.75 -6.32
C PRO A 172 16.32 9.77 -7.16
N SER A 173 17.64 9.98 -7.22
CA SER A 173 18.60 9.05 -7.81
C SER A 173 18.77 7.80 -6.93
N ARG A 174 19.36 6.73 -7.46
CA ARG A 174 19.65 5.51 -6.69
C ARG A 174 20.50 5.78 -5.44
N ALA A 175 21.50 6.68 -5.56
CA ALA A 175 22.36 7.05 -4.45
C ALA A 175 21.57 7.80 -3.35
N GLU A 176 20.71 8.75 -3.74
CA GLU A 176 19.83 9.46 -2.81
C GLU A 176 18.85 8.52 -2.12
N VAL A 177 18.31 7.52 -2.83
CA VAL A 177 17.44 6.49 -2.23
C VAL A 177 18.20 5.69 -1.16
N LEU A 178 19.38 5.16 -1.48
CA LEU A 178 20.18 4.37 -0.53
C LEU A 178 20.56 5.20 0.70
N ALA A 179 20.97 6.47 0.50
CA ALA A 179 21.28 7.38 1.59
C ALA A 179 20.05 7.64 2.49
N THR A 180 18.86 7.81 1.90
CA THR A 180 17.62 8.02 2.65
C THR A 180 17.25 6.78 3.46
N LEU A 181 17.29 5.59 2.86
CA LEU A 181 17.01 4.32 3.54
C LEU A 181 17.95 4.10 4.73
N GLN A 182 19.25 4.37 4.54
CA GLN A 182 20.23 4.27 5.60
C GLN A 182 19.96 5.28 6.74
N LYS A 183 19.74 6.55 6.39
CA LYS A 183 19.48 7.64 7.37
C LYS A 183 18.20 7.39 8.17
N SER A 184 17.14 6.91 7.53
CA SER A 184 15.87 6.59 8.19
C SER A 184 15.86 5.23 8.88
N ARG A 185 16.94 4.43 8.77
CA ARG A 185 17.00 3.05 9.27
C ARG A 185 15.86 2.18 8.76
N ALA A 186 15.37 2.47 7.54
CA ALA A 186 14.29 1.74 6.91
C ALA A 186 14.68 0.27 6.65
N ASP A 187 13.75 -0.65 6.82
CA ASP A 187 13.93 -2.07 6.51
C ASP A 187 13.73 -2.38 5.02
N GLY A 188 13.24 -1.41 4.23
CA GLY A 188 13.01 -1.61 2.81
C GLY A 188 12.56 -0.34 2.08
N LEU A 189 12.45 -0.52 0.77
CA LEU A 189 11.95 0.48 -0.19
C LEU A 189 10.56 0.05 -0.68
N ALA A 190 9.57 0.93 -0.53
CA ALA A 190 8.28 0.79 -1.20
C ALA A 190 8.22 1.77 -2.38
N SER A 191 8.54 1.31 -3.58
CA SER A 191 8.72 2.15 -4.76
C SER A 191 7.50 2.16 -5.66
N ARG A 192 7.17 3.34 -6.22
CA ARG A 192 6.34 3.36 -7.41
C ARG A 192 7.01 2.56 -8.52
N GLN A 193 6.20 1.81 -9.30
CA GLN A 193 6.71 1.07 -10.44
C GLN A 193 7.43 2.01 -11.42
N SER A 194 8.67 1.70 -11.77
CA SER A 194 9.47 2.51 -12.69
C SER A 194 10.65 1.73 -13.26
N ALA A 195 11.25 2.23 -14.34
CA ALA A 195 12.41 1.60 -14.95
C ALA A 195 13.70 1.76 -14.13
N ILE A 196 13.71 2.60 -13.08
CA ILE A 196 14.86 2.70 -12.16
C ILE A 196 15.08 1.38 -11.39
N LEU A 197 14.00 0.61 -11.19
CA LEU A 197 14.05 -0.73 -10.61
C LEU A 197 14.49 -1.73 -11.69
N ASP A 198 15.77 -1.76 -11.95
CA ASP A 198 16.43 -2.76 -12.78
C ASP A 198 17.20 -3.77 -11.91
N GLU A 199 17.80 -4.76 -12.56
CA GLU A 199 18.55 -5.83 -11.90
C GLU A 199 19.67 -5.28 -10.99
N GLN A 200 20.44 -4.31 -11.50
CA GLN A 200 21.55 -3.71 -10.75
C GLN A 200 21.08 -3.03 -9.47
N PHE A 201 19.98 -2.28 -9.54
CA PHE A 201 19.47 -1.56 -8.36
C PHE A 201 18.79 -2.51 -7.36
N VAL A 202 18.03 -3.49 -7.85
CA VAL A 202 17.42 -4.52 -7.00
C VAL A 202 18.51 -5.33 -6.28
N THR A 203 19.57 -5.76 -6.99
CA THR A 203 20.72 -6.44 -6.37
C THR A 203 21.34 -5.58 -5.27
N ARG A 204 21.54 -4.29 -5.55
CA ARG A 204 22.14 -3.37 -4.56
C ARG A 204 21.28 -3.20 -3.31
N LEU A 205 19.95 -3.15 -3.45
CA LEU A 205 19.03 -3.10 -2.30
C LEU A 205 19.13 -4.39 -1.47
N ARG A 206 19.17 -5.56 -2.13
CA ARG A 206 19.30 -6.87 -1.47
C ARG A 206 20.62 -7.06 -0.74
N GLU A 207 21.74 -6.61 -1.32
CA GLU A 207 23.06 -6.61 -0.66
C GLU A 207 23.04 -5.83 0.68
N ASN A 208 22.11 -4.87 0.82
CA ASN A 208 21.88 -4.11 2.05
C ASN A 208 20.76 -4.71 2.92
N ASN A 209 20.30 -5.93 2.64
CA ASN A 209 19.22 -6.62 3.36
C ASN A 209 17.88 -5.83 3.38
N LEU A 210 17.59 -5.06 2.34
CA LEU A 210 16.40 -4.24 2.22
C LEU A 210 15.29 -5.00 1.50
N GLU A 211 14.06 -4.95 2.04
CA GLU A 211 12.84 -5.40 1.35
C GLU A 211 12.49 -4.45 0.20
N ILE A 212 11.88 -5.00 -0.86
CA ILE A 212 11.51 -4.24 -2.07
C ILE A 212 10.03 -4.49 -2.37
N HIS A 213 9.21 -3.48 -2.16
CA HIS A 213 7.78 -3.49 -2.42
C HIS A 213 7.45 -2.52 -3.55
N VAL A 214 6.58 -2.91 -4.49
CA VAL A 214 6.34 -2.08 -5.67
C VAL A 214 4.83 -1.79 -5.85
N TRP A 215 4.48 -0.51 -6.01
CA TRP A 215 3.11 0.00 -6.18
C TRP A 215 3.01 0.97 -7.37
N THR A 216 1.89 1.18 -8.03
CA THR A 216 0.75 0.31 -8.12
C THR A 216 0.90 -0.51 -9.39
N VAL A 217 0.78 -1.82 -9.32
CA VAL A 217 1.11 -2.73 -10.41
C VAL A 217 -0.16 -3.41 -10.91
N ASP A 218 -0.83 -2.82 -11.89
CA ASP A 218 -2.08 -3.32 -12.47
C ASP A 218 -1.90 -4.00 -13.84
N ALA A 219 -0.65 -4.13 -14.33
CA ALA A 219 -0.32 -4.77 -15.59
C ALA A 219 0.50 -6.06 -15.38
N ALA A 220 0.04 -7.18 -15.95
CA ALA A 220 0.69 -8.49 -15.79
C ALA A 220 2.13 -8.52 -16.32
N ALA A 221 2.42 -7.82 -17.43
CA ALA A 221 3.78 -7.76 -18.00
C ALA A 221 4.75 -7.07 -17.02
N VAL A 222 4.31 -5.98 -16.36
CA VAL A 222 5.10 -5.28 -15.34
C VAL A 222 5.31 -6.19 -14.12
N ALA A 223 4.23 -6.85 -13.65
CA ALA A 223 4.33 -7.77 -12.53
C ALA A 223 5.30 -8.92 -12.81
N ARG A 224 5.22 -9.56 -13.99
CA ARG A 224 6.17 -10.63 -14.39
C ARG A 224 7.62 -10.15 -14.36
N ARG A 225 7.89 -8.95 -14.91
CA ARG A 225 9.22 -8.35 -14.87
C ARG A 225 9.71 -8.17 -13.44
N LEU A 226 8.87 -7.62 -12.56
CA LEU A 226 9.20 -7.39 -11.15
C LEU A 226 9.41 -8.71 -10.39
N CYS A 227 8.55 -9.71 -10.62
CA CYS A 227 8.75 -11.06 -10.07
C CYS A 227 10.08 -11.67 -10.52
N ALA A 228 10.44 -11.53 -11.81
CA ALA A 228 11.73 -12.00 -12.32
C ALA A 228 12.93 -11.28 -11.69
N LEU A 229 12.79 -10.01 -11.33
CA LEU A 229 13.79 -9.25 -10.56
C LEU A 229 13.82 -9.68 -9.08
N GLY A 230 12.84 -10.44 -8.63
CA GLY A 230 12.78 -10.96 -7.27
C GLY A 230 12.35 -9.92 -6.23
N VAL A 231 11.48 -8.97 -6.54
CA VAL A 231 10.91 -8.07 -5.53
C VAL A 231 10.07 -8.85 -4.50
N ASP A 232 9.98 -8.35 -3.26
CA ASP A 232 9.30 -9.06 -2.18
C ASP A 232 7.79 -9.00 -2.32
N SER A 233 7.24 -7.89 -2.81
CA SER A 233 5.80 -7.80 -3.11
C SER A 233 5.49 -6.84 -4.25
N VAL A 234 4.32 -7.07 -4.88
CA VAL A 234 3.65 -6.13 -5.78
C VAL A 234 2.28 -5.78 -5.20
N MET A 235 1.98 -4.47 -5.14
CA MET A 235 0.70 -3.95 -4.68
C MET A 235 -0.15 -3.59 -5.88
N THR A 236 -1.38 -4.12 -5.95
CA THR A 236 -2.27 -4.00 -7.09
C THR A 236 -3.71 -3.70 -6.68
N ASN A 237 -4.43 -2.93 -7.49
CA ASN A 237 -5.87 -2.73 -7.32
C ASN A 237 -6.72 -3.96 -7.70
N ARG A 238 -6.09 -4.99 -8.31
CA ARG A 238 -6.76 -6.14 -8.95
C ARG A 238 -6.13 -7.47 -8.53
N PRO A 239 -6.09 -7.82 -7.22
CA PRO A 239 -5.29 -8.93 -6.73
C PRO A 239 -5.68 -10.28 -7.36
N GLY A 240 -6.98 -10.59 -7.47
CA GLY A 240 -7.44 -11.84 -8.07
C GLY A 240 -7.14 -11.94 -9.57
N TRP A 241 -7.32 -10.84 -10.31
CA TRP A 241 -6.96 -10.81 -11.72
C TRP A 241 -5.45 -11.00 -11.92
N LEU A 242 -4.63 -10.27 -11.13
CA LEU A 242 -3.18 -10.36 -11.26
C LEU A 242 -2.67 -11.76 -10.93
N ARG A 243 -3.21 -12.41 -9.90
CA ARG A 243 -2.85 -13.78 -9.52
C ARG A 243 -3.13 -14.77 -10.66
N ARG A 244 -4.34 -14.72 -11.27
CA ARG A 244 -4.66 -15.55 -12.42
C ARG A 244 -3.75 -15.26 -13.61
N ALA A 245 -3.55 -13.98 -13.93
CA ALA A 245 -2.68 -13.58 -15.04
C ALA A 245 -1.24 -14.03 -14.88
N LEU A 246 -0.70 -14.07 -13.65
CA LEU A 246 0.66 -14.57 -13.39
C LEU A 246 0.75 -16.10 -13.44
N ALA A 247 -0.31 -16.83 -13.14
CA ALA A 247 -0.37 -18.28 -13.23
C ALA A 247 -0.44 -18.78 -14.69
N GLU A 248 -0.95 -17.96 -15.61
CA GLU A 248 -0.99 -18.33 -17.03
C GLU A 248 0.41 -18.26 -17.66
N PRO A 249 0.79 -19.27 -18.47
CA PRO A 249 2.05 -19.22 -19.21
C PRO A 249 2.07 -18.05 -20.19
N VAL A 250 3.23 -17.43 -20.38
CA VAL A 250 3.40 -16.36 -21.37
C VAL A 250 3.10 -16.95 -22.75
N ARG A 251 1.98 -16.55 -23.38
CA ARG A 251 1.70 -16.90 -24.78
C ARG A 251 2.73 -16.17 -25.65
N THR A 252 3.77 -16.87 -26.07
CA THR A 252 4.71 -16.40 -27.10
C THR A 252 3.93 -16.38 -28.41
N GLY A 253 3.47 -15.20 -28.86
CA GLY A 253 2.86 -15.06 -30.19
C GLY A 253 1.52 -14.36 -30.29
N ALA A 254 1.22 -13.36 -29.45
CA ALA A 254 0.22 -12.34 -29.79
C ALA A 254 0.52 -11.07 -29.01
N ALA A 255 0.82 -9.99 -29.71
CA ALA A 255 0.79 -8.65 -29.13
C ALA A 255 -0.67 -8.33 -28.81
N VAL A 256 -1.11 -8.59 -27.59
CA VAL A 256 -2.40 -8.12 -27.09
C VAL A 256 -2.23 -6.65 -26.77
N TYR A 257 -2.57 -5.79 -27.70
CA TYR A 257 -2.85 -4.39 -27.42
C TYR A 257 -4.06 -4.35 -26.48
N ASP A 258 -3.79 -4.09 -25.19
CA ASP A 258 -4.87 -3.80 -24.23
C ASP A 258 -5.46 -2.42 -24.57
N ARG A 259 -6.61 -2.42 -25.25
CA ARG A 259 -7.36 -1.21 -25.66
C ARG A 259 -7.96 -0.42 -24.49
N ALA A 260 -7.57 -0.68 -23.26
CA ALA A 260 -8.09 -0.01 -22.06
C ALA A 260 -7.18 1.11 -21.51
N ALA A 261 -6.05 1.42 -22.16
CA ALA A 261 -5.15 2.52 -21.77
C ALA A 261 -5.21 3.69 -22.78
N GLY A 262 -6.42 4.10 -23.17
CA GLY A 262 -6.65 5.26 -23.99
C GLY A 262 -6.74 6.53 -23.15
N VAL A 263 -5.63 7.11 -22.74
CA VAL A 263 -5.49 8.57 -22.52
C VAL A 263 -4.16 8.99 -23.10
N GLU A 264 -4.20 9.47 -24.31
CA GLU A 264 -3.16 10.33 -24.86
C GLU A 264 -3.16 11.66 -24.09
N GLU A 265 -2.20 11.89 -23.23
CA GLU A 265 -1.86 13.23 -22.81
C GLU A 265 -1.07 13.91 -23.93
N ARG A 266 -1.74 14.74 -24.72
CA ARG A 266 -1.07 15.71 -25.61
C ARG A 266 -0.42 16.77 -24.73
N VAL A 267 0.91 16.76 -24.76
CA VAL A 267 1.74 17.87 -24.29
C VAL A 267 1.47 19.10 -25.17
N ARG A 268 1.05 20.18 -24.56
CA ARG A 268 1.33 21.56 -24.99
C ARG A 268 1.94 22.33 -23.83
#